data_688f50aff01ffe45a6fe2d87d74bde9d
#
_entry.id   688f50aff01ffe45a6fe2d87d74bde9d
#
_cell.length_a   1.000
_cell.length_b   1.000
_cell.length_c   1.000
_cell.angle_alpha   90.00
_cell.angle_beta   90.00
_cell.angle_gamma   90.00
#
_symmetry.space_group_name_H-M   'P 1'
#
loop_
_entity.id
_entity.type
_entity.pdbx_description
1 polymer ?
#
loop_
_entity_poly.entity_id
_entity_poly.type
_entity_poly.pdbx_seq_one_letter_code
_entity_poly.pdbx_strand_id
1 'polypeptide(L)'
;MILTGAPSTVEVGGAPVPVNAGFRANILAETIDRGDASARPRLLMCLFARGGELPAEVARSAGEALAEAVSWHDAAWSLAQYGRGQRGGGGSGREPRPVFDWRADAAIVAADFRRFYGVDIMDPACQMHWYRFMALFLALTRTSDALVSQAVSARSPLRGRRSKEERELKSAQASFWALPPTELELIEEAKRAF
;
A
#
# COMPACT_ATOMS: atom_id res chain seq x y z
N MET A 1 15.00 -12.91 -9.23
CA MET A 1 13.70 -13.03 -8.54
C MET A 1 12.72 -13.93 -9.28
N ILE A 2 12.48 -13.76 -10.57
CA ILE A 2 11.56 -14.67 -11.33
C ILE A 2 12.10 -16.11 -11.36
N LEU A 3 13.42 -16.29 -11.45
CA LEU A 3 14.06 -17.60 -11.54
C LEU A 3 14.40 -18.23 -10.18
N THR A 4 14.49 -17.43 -9.11
CA THR A 4 14.90 -17.90 -7.77
C THR A 4 13.78 -17.94 -6.75
N GLY A 5 12.56 -17.53 -7.14
CA GLY A 5 11.43 -17.37 -6.23
C GLY A 5 11.47 -16.05 -5.46
N ALA A 6 10.34 -15.72 -4.81
CA ALA A 6 10.23 -14.54 -3.98
C ALA A 6 10.87 -14.81 -2.60
N PRO A 7 11.69 -13.88 -2.06
CA PRO A 7 12.33 -14.07 -0.76
C PRO A 7 11.27 -14.13 0.35
N SER A 8 11.44 -15.04 1.29
CA SER A 8 10.55 -15.22 2.45
C SER A 8 11.31 -15.20 3.79
N THR A 9 12.57 -14.77 3.75
CA THR A 9 13.44 -14.62 4.93
C THR A 9 14.17 -13.30 4.85
N VAL A 10 14.55 -12.77 6.01
CA VAL A 10 15.47 -11.64 6.19
C VAL A 10 16.58 -12.05 7.14
N GLU A 11 17.72 -11.37 7.12
CA GLU A 11 18.79 -11.62 8.07
C GLU A 11 18.59 -10.80 9.34
N VAL A 12 18.68 -11.46 10.51
CA VAL A 12 18.61 -10.82 11.82
C VAL A 12 19.69 -11.43 12.71
N GLY A 13 20.61 -10.62 13.18
CA GLY A 13 21.74 -11.10 13.99
C GLY A 13 22.61 -12.12 13.26
N GLY A 14 22.74 -12.03 11.93
CA GLY A 14 23.49 -12.95 11.10
C GLY A 14 22.81 -14.30 10.84
N ALA A 15 21.54 -14.45 11.16
CA ALA A 15 20.75 -15.65 10.91
C ALA A 15 19.53 -15.36 10.03
N PRO A 16 19.14 -16.27 9.10
CA PRO A 16 17.95 -16.11 8.29
C PRO A 16 16.70 -16.34 9.13
N VAL A 17 15.87 -15.31 9.25
CA VAL A 17 14.60 -15.35 9.98
C VAL A 17 13.45 -15.26 8.99
N PRO A 18 12.48 -16.19 9.03
CA PRO A 18 11.35 -16.16 8.14
C PRO A 18 10.42 -14.98 8.43
N VAL A 19 10.04 -14.23 7.37
CA VAL A 19 9.01 -13.19 7.44
C VAL A 19 7.62 -13.75 7.16
N ASN A 20 6.59 -13.04 7.60
CA ASN A 20 5.22 -13.33 7.21
C ASN A 20 4.99 -12.83 5.78
N ALA A 21 5.20 -13.71 4.81
CA ALA A 21 5.13 -13.39 3.40
C ALA A 21 3.70 -13.35 2.83
N GLY A 22 2.68 -13.61 3.64
CA GLY A 22 1.27 -13.56 3.22
C GLY A 22 0.80 -12.13 2.95
N PHE A 23 0.09 -11.92 1.83
CA PHE A 23 -0.33 -10.58 1.41
C PHE A 23 -1.21 -9.86 2.43
N ARG A 24 -2.09 -10.57 3.16
CA ARG A 24 -3.00 -9.94 4.14
C ARG A 24 -2.26 -9.26 5.29
N ALA A 25 -1.25 -9.93 5.84
CA ALA A 25 -0.44 -9.36 6.91
C ALA A 25 0.34 -8.13 6.42
N ASN A 26 0.78 -8.17 5.17
CA ASN A 26 1.51 -7.07 4.55
C ASN A 26 0.61 -5.90 4.17
N ILE A 27 -0.63 -6.12 3.71
CA ILE A 27 -1.64 -5.05 3.56
C ILE A 27 -1.94 -4.42 4.93
N LEU A 28 -2.06 -5.23 5.99
CA LEU A 28 -2.25 -4.69 7.33
C LEU A 28 -1.07 -3.83 7.78
N ALA A 29 0.16 -4.23 7.48
CA ALA A 29 1.36 -3.42 7.74
C ALA A 29 1.33 -2.08 6.99
N GLU A 30 0.81 -2.04 5.74
CA GLU A 30 0.63 -0.80 4.97
C GLU A 30 -0.39 0.17 5.60
N THR A 31 -1.34 -0.33 6.38
CA THR A 31 -2.34 0.51 7.07
C THR A 31 -1.85 1.09 8.40
N ILE A 32 -0.64 0.76 8.83
CA ILE A 32 -0.06 1.28 10.07
C ILE A 32 0.58 2.63 9.78
N ASP A 33 0.13 3.67 10.49
CA ASP A 33 0.80 4.96 10.45
C ASP A 33 2.19 4.82 11.07
N ARG A 34 3.22 4.96 10.25
CA ARG A 34 4.63 4.83 10.68
C ARG A 34 5.08 5.97 11.60
N GLY A 35 4.31 7.07 11.69
CA GLY A 35 4.53 8.17 12.63
C GLY A 35 4.00 7.91 14.04
N ASP A 36 3.13 6.90 14.21
CA ASP A 36 2.58 6.52 15.51
C ASP A 36 3.64 5.86 16.39
N ALA A 37 3.67 6.21 17.68
CA ALA A 37 4.57 5.60 18.67
C ALA A 37 4.39 4.08 18.79
N SER A 38 3.19 3.56 18.53
CA SER A 38 2.86 2.13 18.54
C SER A 38 3.17 1.40 17.21
N ALA A 39 3.64 2.12 16.19
CA ALA A 39 3.87 1.54 14.86
C ALA A 39 4.89 0.38 14.88
N ARG A 40 6.01 0.57 15.60
CA ARG A 40 7.10 -0.42 15.64
C ARG A 40 6.65 -1.81 16.11
N PRO A 41 6.03 -1.98 17.29
CA PRO A 41 5.58 -3.29 17.75
C PRO A 41 4.49 -3.87 16.82
N ARG A 42 3.60 -3.05 16.29
CA ARG A 42 2.56 -3.50 15.35
C ARG A 42 3.14 -4.02 14.03
N LEU A 43 4.13 -3.33 13.47
CA LEU A 43 4.84 -3.78 12.26
C LEU A 43 5.58 -5.10 12.51
N LEU A 44 6.30 -5.23 13.63
CA LEU A 44 6.95 -6.49 14.00
C LEU A 44 5.94 -7.64 14.08
N MET A 45 4.78 -7.42 14.71
CA MET A 45 3.72 -8.41 14.79
C MET A 45 3.20 -8.78 13.39
N CYS A 46 2.93 -7.81 12.52
CA CYS A 46 2.46 -8.09 11.16
C CYS A 46 3.48 -8.90 10.34
N LEU A 47 4.76 -8.52 10.42
CA LEU A 47 5.80 -9.04 9.53
C LEU A 47 6.46 -10.31 10.04
N PHE A 48 6.38 -10.63 11.34
CA PHE A 48 7.06 -11.81 11.90
C PHE A 48 6.18 -12.74 12.74
N ALA A 49 5.08 -12.24 13.35
CA ALA A 49 4.36 -13.06 14.31
C ALA A 49 3.75 -14.31 13.66
N ARG A 50 3.87 -15.43 14.38
CA ARG A 50 3.24 -16.70 14.07
C ARG A 50 2.48 -17.19 15.29
N GLY A 51 1.20 -17.43 15.13
CA GLY A 51 0.36 -17.79 16.28
C GLY A 51 0.27 -16.72 17.37
N GLY A 52 0.55 -15.45 17.03
CA GLY A 52 0.53 -14.33 17.98
C GLY A 52 1.85 -14.08 18.73
N GLU A 53 2.91 -14.86 18.46
CA GLU A 53 4.20 -14.73 19.12
C GLU A 53 5.30 -14.31 18.14
N LEU A 54 6.24 -13.51 18.62
CA LEU A 54 7.44 -13.13 17.87
C LEU A 54 8.53 -14.20 18.05
N PRO A 55 9.29 -14.52 16.96
CA PRO A 55 10.49 -15.35 17.09
C PRO A 55 11.48 -14.73 18.10
N ALA A 56 12.19 -15.58 18.85
CA ALA A 56 13.12 -15.12 19.88
C ALA A 56 14.27 -14.26 19.31
N GLU A 57 14.70 -14.54 18.10
CA GLU A 57 15.71 -13.76 17.37
C GLU A 57 15.22 -12.35 17.10
N VAL A 58 13.96 -12.21 16.66
CA VAL A 58 13.29 -10.92 16.43
C VAL A 58 13.15 -10.13 17.74
N ALA A 59 12.75 -10.80 18.82
CA ALA A 59 12.59 -10.14 20.12
C ALA A 59 13.94 -9.61 20.67
N ARG A 60 15.04 -10.35 20.45
CA ARG A 60 16.39 -9.94 20.88
C ARG A 60 16.95 -8.77 20.09
N SER A 61 16.68 -8.69 18.80
CA SER A 61 17.22 -7.72 17.85
C SER A 61 16.12 -6.92 17.14
N ALA A 62 15.10 -6.49 17.89
CA ALA A 62 13.87 -5.90 17.33
C ALA A 62 14.10 -4.72 16.40
N GLY A 63 15.11 -3.89 16.65
CA GLY A 63 15.46 -2.75 15.80
C GLY A 63 15.98 -3.18 14.42
N GLU A 64 16.93 -4.10 14.40
CA GLU A 64 17.49 -4.69 13.17
C GLU A 64 16.41 -5.47 12.40
N ALA A 65 15.68 -6.34 13.10
CA ALA A 65 14.61 -7.12 12.52
C ALA A 65 13.56 -6.24 11.82
N LEU A 66 13.17 -5.13 12.47
CA LEU A 66 12.23 -4.19 11.87
C LEU A 66 12.81 -3.53 10.60
N ALA A 67 14.07 -3.09 10.63
CA ALA A 67 14.71 -2.45 9.48
C ALA A 67 14.76 -3.41 8.27
N GLU A 68 15.20 -4.64 8.50
CA GLU A 68 15.31 -5.66 7.46
C GLU A 68 13.92 -6.06 6.92
N ALA A 69 12.93 -6.26 7.79
CA ALA A 69 11.58 -6.62 7.37
C ALA A 69 10.88 -5.48 6.60
N VAL A 70 11.07 -4.22 7.02
CA VAL A 70 10.52 -3.06 6.30
C VAL A 70 11.22 -2.92 4.95
N SER A 71 12.53 -3.10 4.87
CA SER A 71 13.27 -3.11 3.60
C SER A 71 12.76 -4.21 2.67
N TRP A 72 12.58 -5.42 3.17
CA TRP A 72 12.00 -6.53 2.44
C TRP A 72 10.57 -6.22 1.97
N HIS A 73 9.72 -5.71 2.85
CA HIS A 73 8.34 -5.35 2.55
C HIS A 73 8.25 -4.28 1.45
N ASP A 74 9.02 -3.19 1.60
CA ASP A 74 9.00 -2.04 0.68
C ASP A 74 9.63 -2.39 -0.68
N ALA A 75 10.53 -3.37 -0.74
CA ALA A 75 11.12 -3.86 -1.99
C ALA A 75 10.06 -4.42 -2.97
N ALA A 76 8.93 -4.92 -2.47
CA ALA A 76 7.82 -5.37 -3.31
C ALA A 76 7.22 -4.24 -4.18
N TRP A 77 7.25 -2.99 -3.71
CA TRP A 77 6.83 -1.82 -4.48
C TRP A 77 7.73 -1.53 -5.67
N SER A 78 8.97 -1.99 -5.62
CA SER A 78 9.96 -1.80 -6.69
C SER A 78 9.75 -2.72 -7.89
N LEU A 79 8.90 -3.74 -7.79
CA LEU A 79 8.64 -4.70 -8.87
C LEU A 79 8.08 -4.06 -10.16
N ALA A 80 7.53 -2.86 -10.04
CA ALA A 80 6.91 -2.15 -11.16
C ALA A 80 7.71 -0.92 -11.63
N GLN A 81 8.97 -0.77 -11.25
CA GLN A 81 9.76 0.44 -11.54
C GLN A 81 10.20 0.59 -13.01
N TYR A 82 9.88 -0.33 -13.89
CA TYR A 82 10.08 -0.12 -15.32
C TYR A 82 9.28 1.11 -15.78
N GLY A 83 9.99 2.24 -16.02
CA GLY A 83 9.40 3.47 -16.52
C GLY A 83 9.01 4.52 -15.48
N ARG A 84 9.37 4.38 -14.22
CA ARG A 84 9.32 5.49 -13.27
C ARG A 84 10.47 6.45 -13.52
N GLY A 85 10.19 7.55 -14.23
CA GLY A 85 10.97 8.77 -14.04
C GLY A 85 10.95 9.13 -12.55
N GLN A 86 12.11 9.54 -12.01
CA GLN A 86 12.24 9.99 -10.62
C GLN A 86 11.07 10.93 -10.27
N ARG A 87 10.33 10.61 -9.20
CA ARG A 87 9.41 11.55 -8.60
C ARG A 87 10.24 12.72 -8.09
N GLY A 88 10.29 13.79 -8.88
CA GLY A 88 10.78 15.07 -8.42
C GLY A 88 9.91 15.53 -7.26
N GLY A 89 10.43 15.43 -6.05
CA GLY A 89 9.89 16.12 -4.91
C GLY A 89 10.13 17.61 -5.12
N GLY A 90 9.07 18.36 -5.31
CA GLY A 90 9.14 19.81 -5.42
C GLY A 90 7.71 20.36 -5.41
N GLY A 91 7.27 20.87 -4.28
CA GLY A 91 6.04 21.63 -4.26
C GLY A 91 5.49 21.84 -2.86
N SER A 92 5.45 23.07 -2.44
CA SER A 92 4.60 23.70 -1.42
C SER A 92 4.09 22.84 -0.26
N GLY A 93 4.46 23.22 0.93
CA GLY A 93 4.23 22.76 2.29
C GLY A 93 2.88 22.17 2.73
N ARG A 94 2.08 21.59 1.85
CA ARG A 94 0.92 20.78 2.19
C ARG A 94 1.17 19.37 1.67
N GLU A 95 1.14 18.39 2.54
CA GLU A 95 1.21 16.99 2.11
C GLU A 95 0.10 16.70 1.09
N PRO A 96 0.48 16.15 -0.08
CA PRO A 96 -0.52 15.80 -1.09
C PRO A 96 -1.44 14.71 -0.51
N ARG A 97 -2.75 14.87 -0.68
CA ARG A 97 -3.71 13.82 -0.33
C ARG A 97 -3.31 12.49 -0.97
N PRO A 98 -3.44 11.37 -0.25
CA PRO A 98 -3.18 10.06 -0.82
C PRO A 98 -4.11 9.81 -2.01
N VAL A 99 -3.56 9.24 -3.07
CA VAL A 99 -4.35 8.86 -4.27
C VAL A 99 -4.91 7.44 -4.18
N PHE A 100 -4.50 6.69 -3.17
CA PHE A 100 -4.91 5.32 -2.90
C PHE A 100 -4.87 5.06 -1.39
N ASP A 101 -5.86 4.31 -0.90
CA ASP A 101 -5.95 3.87 0.50
C ASP A 101 -6.35 2.40 0.57
N TRP A 102 -5.56 1.57 1.27
CA TRP A 102 -5.80 0.13 1.35
C TRP A 102 -7.13 -0.27 1.98
N ARG A 103 -7.68 0.55 2.88
CA ARG A 103 -8.97 0.27 3.54
C ARG A 103 -10.13 0.72 2.69
N ALA A 104 -10.08 1.97 2.24
CA ALA A 104 -11.15 2.56 1.43
C ALA A 104 -11.29 1.89 0.07
N ASP A 105 -10.17 1.51 -0.54
CA ASP A 105 -10.12 0.92 -1.89
C ASP A 105 -10.12 -0.62 -1.90
N ALA A 106 -10.25 -1.28 -0.74
CA ALA A 106 -10.21 -2.74 -0.64
C ALA A 106 -11.19 -3.44 -1.59
N ALA A 107 -12.41 -2.90 -1.71
CA ALA A 107 -13.45 -3.49 -2.54
C ALA A 107 -13.12 -3.43 -4.04
N ILE A 108 -12.58 -2.31 -4.53
CA ILE A 108 -12.20 -2.17 -5.94
C ILE A 108 -10.96 -3.01 -6.27
N VAL A 109 -10.01 -3.16 -5.34
CA VAL A 109 -8.87 -4.07 -5.48
C VAL A 109 -9.38 -5.51 -5.61
N ALA A 110 -10.29 -5.95 -4.75
CA ALA A 110 -10.86 -7.30 -4.79
C ALA A 110 -11.63 -7.55 -6.10
N ALA A 111 -12.44 -6.58 -6.54
CA ALA A 111 -13.17 -6.68 -7.80
C ALA A 111 -12.23 -6.80 -9.00
N ASP A 112 -11.16 -6.02 -9.05
CA ASP A 112 -10.19 -6.06 -10.13
C ASP A 112 -9.39 -7.37 -10.11
N PHE A 113 -8.95 -7.88 -8.95
CA PHE A 113 -8.29 -9.18 -8.86
C PHE A 113 -9.17 -10.31 -9.39
N ARG A 114 -10.45 -10.29 -9.03
CA ARG A 114 -11.40 -11.28 -9.54
C ARG A 114 -11.63 -11.15 -11.05
N ARG A 115 -11.78 -9.91 -11.54
CA ARG A 115 -12.05 -9.63 -12.96
C ARG A 115 -10.88 -9.99 -13.87
N PHE A 116 -9.67 -9.53 -13.51
CA PHE A 116 -8.51 -9.64 -14.39
C PHE A 116 -7.69 -10.90 -14.18
N TYR A 117 -7.73 -11.51 -12.99
CA TYR A 117 -6.91 -12.67 -12.65
C TYR A 117 -7.71 -13.89 -12.24
N GLY A 118 -9.04 -13.80 -12.11
CA GLY A 118 -9.87 -14.88 -11.62
C GLY A 118 -9.59 -15.26 -10.15
N VAL A 119 -8.93 -14.38 -9.40
CA VAL A 119 -8.53 -14.64 -8.01
C VAL A 119 -9.45 -13.88 -7.07
N ASP A 120 -10.11 -14.60 -6.17
CA ASP A 120 -10.87 -14.02 -5.08
C ASP A 120 -9.95 -13.79 -3.88
N ILE A 121 -9.42 -12.57 -3.75
CA ILE A 121 -8.57 -12.22 -2.61
C ILE A 121 -9.33 -12.08 -1.30
N MET A 122 -10.68 -12.04 -1.34
CA MET A 122 -11.53 -12.02 -0.15
C MET A 122 -11.74 -13.43 0.42
N ASP A 123 -11.56 -14.49 -0.38
CA ASP A 123 -11.63 -15.86 0.09
C ASP A 123 -10.52 -16.13 1.13
N PRO A 124 -10.87 -16.54 2.37
CA PRO A 124 -9.88 -16.88 3.41
C PRO A 124 -8.88 -17.94 2.98
N ALA A 125 -9.26 -18.85 2.07
CA ALA A 125 -8.39 -19.88 1.53
C ALA A 125 -7.36 -19.34 0.52
N CYS A 126 -7.55 -18.12 0.02
CA CYS A 126 -6.58 -17.51 -0.89
C CYS A 126 -5.27 -17.20 -0.16
N GLN A 127 -4.25 -18.01 -0.43
CA GLN A 127 -2.88 -17.84 0.08
C GLN A 127 -2.00 -17.30 -1.04
N MET A 128 -1.56 -16.06 -0.91
CA MET A 128 -0.70 -15.41 -1.90
C MET A 128 0.49 -14.76 -1.22
N HIS A 129 1.67 -14.97 -1.78
CA HIS A 129 2.88 -14.30 -1.34
C HIS A 129 2.82 -12.80 -1.65
N TRP A 130 3.30 -11.94 -0.74
CA TRP A 130 3.28 -10.49 -0.86
C TRP A 130 3.81 -9.98 -2.19
N TYR A 131 4.96 -10.46 -2.61
CA TYR A 131 5.58 -10.04 -3.89
C TYR A 131 4.73 -10.41 -5.10
N ARG A 132 4.07 -11.58 -5.08
CA ARG A 132 3.14 -11.96 -6.15
C ARG A 132 1.91 -11.05 -6.16
N PHE A 133 1.35 -10.80 -4.97
CA PHE A 133 0.23 -9.87 -4.83
C PHE A 133 0.59 -8.49 -5.37
N MET A 134 1.74 -7.92 -4.96
CA MET A 134 2.19 -6.61 -5.41
C MET A 134 2.48 -6.56 -6.91
N ALA A 135 3.04 -7.60 -7.50
CA ALA A 135 3.25 -7.66 -8.94
C ALA A 135 1.92 -7.55 -9.71
N LEU A 136 0.89 -8.27 -9.26
CA LEU A 136 -0.46 -8.22 -9.85
C LEU A 136 -1.14 -6.88 -9.59
N PHE A 137 -1.10 -6.37 -8.36
CA PHE A 137 -1.66 -5.08 -7.98
C PHE A 137 -1.03 -3.92 -8.80
N LEU A 138 0.29 -3.89 -8.91
CA LEU A 138 0.98 -2.86 -9.67
C LEU A 138 0.69 -2.95 -11.18
N ALA A 139 0.37 -4.13 -11.71
CA ALA A 139 -0.12 -4.28 -13.09
C ALA A 139 -1.51 -3.64 -13.25
N LEU A 140 -2.42 -3.82 -12.26
CA LEU A 140 -3.75 -3.18 -12.27
C LEU A 140 -3.66 -1.66 -12.29
N THR A 141 -2.74 -1.06 -11.54
CA THR A 141 -2.56 0.40 -11.53
C THR A 141 -2.15 0.99 -12.89
N ARG A 142 -1.78 0.14 -13.86
CA ARG A 142 -1.40 0.50 -15.23
C ARG A 142 -2.41 0.03 -16.29
N THR A 143 -3.42 -0.69 -15.88
CA THR A 143 -4.48 -1.20 -16.76
C THR A 143 -5.60 -0.18 -16.79
N SER A 144 -5.87 0.43 -17.95
CA SER A 144 -6.83 1.54 -18.09
C SER A 144 -8.24 1.18 -17.61
N ASP A 145 -8.65 -0.07 -17.80
CA ASP A 145 -9.98 -0.57 -17.48
C ASP A 145 -10.12 -1.04 -16.02
N ALA A 146 -9.02 -1.05 -15.25
CA ALA A 146 -9.04 -1.42 -13.85
C ALA A 146 -9.62 -0.28 -13.00
N LEU A 147 -10.49 -0.61 -12.06
CA LEU A 147 -11.09 0.35 -11.13
C LEU A 147 -10.03 1.05 -10.28
N VAL A 148 -9.01 0.31 -9.85
CA VAL A 148 -7.85 0.86 -9.12
C VAL A 148 -7.16 1.95 -9.95
N SER A 149 -6.90 1.69 -11.25
CA SER A 149 -6.26 2.67 -12.13
C SER A 149 -7.12 3.91 -12.33
N GLN A 150 -8.43 3.73 -12.50
CA GLN A 150 -9.39 4.83 -12.65
C GLN A 150 -9.46 5.69 -11.39
N ALA A 151 -9.56 5.06 -10.20
CA ALA A 151 -9.61 5.77 -8.93
C ALA A 151 -8.32 6.57 -8.67
N VAL A 152 -7.15 5.95 -8.84
CA VAL A 152 -5.84 6.61 -8.70
C VAL A 152 -5.69 7.75 -9.70
N SER A 153 -6.08 7.52 -10.96
CA SER A 153 -6.07 8.57 -12.00
C SER A 153 -7.00 9.72 -11.63
N ALA A 154 -8.23 9.45 -11.20
CA ALA A 154 -9.20 10.46 -10.82
C ALA A 154 -8.74 11.35 -9.66
N ARG A 155 -8.06 10.79 -8.68
CA ARG A 155 -7.54 11.50 -7.49
C ARG A 155 -6.20 12.19 -7.73
N SER A 156 -5.46 11.77 -8.76
CA SER A 156 -4.17 12.39 -9.09
C SER A 156 -4.35 13.81 -9.61
N PRO A 157 -3.48 14.76 -9.22
CA PRO A 157 -3.60 16.14 -9.67
C PRO A 157 -3.39 16.25 -11.19
N LEU A 158 -4.12 17.18 -11.81
CA LEU A 158 -3.91 17.54 -13.21
C LEU A 158 -2.52 18.17 -13.41
N ARG A 159 -1.83 17.74 -14.46
CA ARG A 159 -0.54 18.31 -14.86
C ARG A 159 -0.70 19.17 -16.10
N GLY A 160 0.00 20.30 -16.13
CA GLY A 160 0.04 21.22 -17.25
C GLY A 160 -1.22 22.10 -17.40
N ARG A 161 -1.23 22.94 -18.46
CA ARG A 161 -2.40 23.77 -18.81
C ARG A 161 -3.52 22.88 -19.34
N ARG A 162 -4.76 23.09 -18.83
CA ARG A 162 -5.95 22.35 -19.21
C ARG A 162 -7.10 23.31 -19.51
N SER A 163 -8.00 22.88 -20.40
CA SER A 163 -9.24 23.61 -20.67
C SER A 163 -10.15 23.68 -19.45
N LYS A 164 -11.19 24.52 -19.50
CA LYS A 164 -12.18 24.60 -18.43
C LYS A 164 -12.96 23.29 -18.32
N GLU A 165 -13.37 22.75 -19.46
CA GLU A 165 -14.13 21.49 -19.56
C GLU A 165 -13.33 20.30 -19.00
N GLU A 166 -12.02 20.19 -19.32
CA GLU A 166 -11.16 19.16 -18.77
C GLU A 166 -11.04 19.25 -17.23
N ARG A 167 -11.00 20.47 -16.69
CA ARG A 167 -10.95 20.68 -15.23
C ARG A 167 -12.26 20.30 -14.56
N GLU A 168 -13.40 20.65 -15.16
CA GLU A 168 -14.74 20.31 -14.66
C GLU A 168 -14.97 18.80 -14.68
N LEU A 169 -14.63 18.14 -15.78
CA LEU A 169 -14.69 16.67 -15.89
C LEU A 169 -13.82 16.01 -14.82
N LYS A 170 -12.61 16.49 -14.66
CA LYS A 170 -11.68 15.97 -13.66
C LYS A 170 -12.18 16.16 -12.23
N SER A 171 -12.79 17.32 -11.95
CA SER A 171 -13.39 17.59 -10.64
C SER A 171 -14.55 16.65 -10.35
N ALA A 172 -15.42 16.39 -11.33
CA ALA A 172 -16.50 15.42 -11.20
C ALA A 172 -15.99 14.00 -10.95
N GLN A 173 -14.96 13.57 -11.70
CA GLN A 173 -14.32 12.28 -11.49
C GLN A 173 -13.67 12.17 -10.09
N ALA A 174 -12.97 13.23 -9.66
CA ALA A 174 -12.35 13.26 -8.33
C ALA A 174 -13.38 13.19 -7.21
N SER A 175 -14.55 13.84 -7.39
CA SER A 175 -15.65 13.77 -6.41
C SER A 175 -16.25 12.36 -6.36
N PHE A 176 -16.46 11.71 -7.50
CA PHE A 176 -16.97 10.34 -7.56
C PHE A 176 -16.06 9.33 -6.88
N TRP A 177 -14.76 9.49 -7.06
CA TRP A 177 -13.73 8.59 -6.50
C TRP A 177 -13.14 9.12 -5.18
N ALA A 178 -13.74 10.10 -4.53
CA ALA A 178 -13.19 10.70 -3.32
C ALA A 178 -12.96 9.65 -2.22
N LEU A 179 -11.79 9.73 -1.58
CA LEU A 179 -11.56 8.98 -0.35
C LEU A 179 -12.42 9.56 0.78
N PRO A 180 -12.84 8.73 1.73
CA PRO A 180 -13.53 9.23 2.92
C PRO A 180 -12.66 10.30 3.61
N PRO A 181 -13.29 11.28 4.27
CA PRO A 181 -12.53 12.29 4.99
C PRO A 181 -11.68 11.66 6.09
N THR A 182 -10.49 12.19 6.28
CA THR A 182 -9.63 11.80 7.39
C THR A 182 -10.20 12.32 8.72
N GLU A 183 -9.80 11.71 9.83
CA GLU A 183 -10.21 12.15 11.16
C GLU A 183 -9.86 13.63 11.42
N LEU A 184 -8.69 14.09 10.95
CA LEU A 184 -8.30 15.49 11.04
C LEU A 184 -9.22 16.41 10.24
N GLU A 185 -9.62 16.00 9.04
CA GLU A 185 -10.57 16.78 8.22
C GLU A 185 -11.95 16.86 8.87
N LEU A 186 -12.43 15.78 9.49
CA LEU A 186 -13.69 15.78 10.25
C LEU A 186 -13.63 16.70 11.46
N ILE A 187 -12.50 16.71 12.19
CA ILE A 187 -12.28 17.61 13.32
C ILE A 187 -12.23 19.07 12.86
N GLU A 188 -11.55 19.36 11.76
CA GLU A 188 -11.50 20.72 11.19
C GLU A 188 -12.88 21.20 10.69
N GLU A 189 -13.65 20.32 10.07
CA GLU A 189 -15.01 20.61 9.63
C GLU A 189 -15.93 20.89 10.82
N ALA A 190 -15.84 20.06 11.86
CA ALA A 190 -16.58 20.31 13.10
C ALA A 190 -16.22 21.65 13.75
N LYS A 191 -14.94 22.04 13.76
CA LYS A 191 -14.49 23.35 14.30
C LYS A 191 -14.99 24.55 13.49
N ARG A 192 -15.24 24.37 12.18
CA ARG A 192 -15.78 25.45 11.31
C ARG A 192 -17.30 25.61 11.40
N ALA A 193 -17.98 24.58 11.91
CA ALA A 193 -19.45 24.57 12.05
C ALA A 193 -19.93 25.25 13.34
N PHE A 194 -19.01 25.61 14.25
CA PHE A 194 -19.23 26.35 15.50
C PHE A 194 -18.51 27.69 15.48
#